data_05cef2935b47f03e530afa63c2012032
#
_entry.id   05cef2935b47f03e530afa63c2012032
#
_cell.length_a   1.000
_cell.length_b   1.000
_cell.length_c   1.000
_cell.angle_alpha   90.00
_cell.angle_beta   90.00
_cell.angle_gamma   90.00
#
_symmetry.space_group_name_H-M   'P 1'
#
loop_
_entity.id
_entity.type
_entity.pdbx_description
1 polymer ?
#
loop_
_entity_poly.entity_id
_entity_poly.type
_entity_poly.pdbx_seq_one_letter_code
_entity_poly.pdbx_strand_id
1 'polypeptide(L)'
;MYSNKRVLLIAGGGTLGTYVSRELLRLGAQVEVICPEEKKSDNRRLSFHQSLATEELLRDLFSKKHYHAVVNFIHYSEVENYKKIHPLLIQNTDHLIFLSSYRVYADEQHPVTETAPRLLDVIEDPDFLENEKYAVSKAKCEDYLRSECAGQPWTIVRPVISFSDKRMDLLMYSGHRVLRAAEQGEKLYLPRLVRNYTAGLDWAGNSGKLIANLLFKEQALGKTFTIYSGHGLSWGEVADTYQKLIGLQVHWCEEQEYLEHHTALREKPSSMWAYLHDRRYNRDIDCSKVLEVSGLSKVDFATVEEGINQELTKLGKNIL
;
A
#
# COMPACT_ATOMS: atom_id res chain seq x y z
N MET A 1 14.48 -2.80 -20.75
CA MET A 1 13.56 -1.78 -20.27
C MET A 1 12.22 -1.91 -20.99
N TYR A 2 11.17 -1.15 -20.63
CA TYR A 2 9.77 -1.45 -20.96
C TYR A 2 9.24 -0.69 -22.20
N SER A 3 10.11 -0.28 -23.13
CA SER A 3 9.78 0.62 -24.26
C SER A 3 8.63 0.15 -25.17
N ASN A 4 8.33 -1.13 -25.24
CA ASN A 4 7.21 -1.66 -26.02
C ASN A 4 6.14 -2.34 -25.15
N LYS A 5 6.18 -2.11 -23.83
CA LYS A 5 5.24 -2.72 -22.90
C LYS A 5 4.06 -1.80 -22.64
N ARG A 6 2.86 -2.35 -22.69
CA ARG A 6 1.61 -1.67 -22.31
C ARG A 6 1.13 -2.24 -20.99
N VAL A 7 0.87 -1.35 -20.02
CA VAL A 7 0.45 -1.71 -18.67
C VAL A 7 -0.89 -1.03 -18.36
N LEU A 8 -1.85 -1.81 -17.87
CA LEU A 8 -3.13 -1.31 -17.38
C LEU A 8 -3.10 -1.26 -15.85
N LEU A 9 -3.42 -0.10 -15.29
CA LEU A 9 -3.56 0.10 -13.84
C LEU A 9 -5.06 0.24 -13.50
N ILE A 10 -5.64 -0.78 -12.92
CA ILE A 10 -7.06 -0.81 -12.55
C ILE A 10 -7.22 -0.18 -11.17
N ALA A 11 -8.10 0.83 -11.04
CA ALA A 11 -8.25 1.70 -9.87
C ALA A 11 -6.92 2.40 -9.48
N GLY A 12 -6.10 2.73 -10.50
CA GLY A 12 -4.76 3.30 -10.32
C GLY A 12 -4.72 4.81 -10.05
N GLY A 13 -5.85 5.48 -9.80
CA GLY A 13 -5.91 6.93 -9.56
C GLY A 13 -5.39 7.36 -8.18
N GLY A 14 -5.24 6.45 -7.23
CA GLY A 14 -4.78 6.71 -5.86
C GLY A 14 -3.26 6.88 -5.74
N THR A 15 -2.79 6.93 -4.48
CA THR A 15 -1.38 7.09 -4.12
C THR A 15 -0.46 6.11 -4.85
N LEU A 16 -0.62 4.80 -4.60
CA LEU A 16 0.27 3.79 -5.19
C LEU A 16 0.23 3.79 -6.71
N GLY A 17 -0.97 3.82 -7.31
CA GLY A 17 -1.10 3.82 -8.75
C GLY A 17 -0.44 5.03 -9.42
N THR A 18 -0.47 6.20 -8.78
CA THR A 18 0.24 7.39 -9.26
C THR A 18 1.76 7.17 -9.31
N TYR A 19 2.35 6.58 -8.27
CA TYR A 19 3.79 6.36 -8.23
C TYR A 19 4.22 5.17 -9.11
N VAL A 20 3.41 4.12 -9.20
CA VAL A 20 3.62 3.03 -10.16
C VAL A 20 3.59 3.57 -11.59
N SER A 21 2.62 4.44 -11.94
CA SER A 21 2.55 5.09 -13.26
C SER A 21 3.82 5.88 -13.57
N ARG A 22 4.29 6.69 -12.63
CA ARG A 22 5.51 7.50 -12.79
C ARG A 22 6.74 6.63 -13.08
N GLU A 23 6.92 5.57 -12.32
CA GLU A 23 8.06 4.67 -12.50
C GLU A 23 7.95 3.89 -13.82
N LEU A 24 6.78 3.39 -14.19
CA LEU A 24 6.56 2.72 -15.47
C LEU A 24 6.87 3.63 -16.66
N LEU A 25 6.46 4.90 -16.60
CA LEU A 25 6.80 5.89 -17.62
C LEU A 25 8.31 6.16 -17.68
N ARG A 26 9.00 6.23 -16.53
CA ARG A 26 10.46 6.35 -16.45
C ARG A 26 11.15 5.14 -17.10
N LEU A 27 10.62 3.95 -16.89
CA LEU A 27 11.10 2.71 -17.51
C LEU A 27 10.76 2.58 -19.01
N GLY A 28 9.92 3.46 -19.54
CA GLY A 28 9.60 3.53 -20.97
C GLY A 28 8.26 2.92 -21.36
N ALA A 29 7.47 2.40 -20.43
CA ALA A 29 6.18 1.77 -20.70
C ALA A 29 5.12 2.76 -21.21
N GLN A 30 4.11 2.23 -21.89
CA GLN A 30 2.82 2.88 -22.10
C GLN A 30 1.88 2.49 -20.96
N VAL A 31 1.24 3.47 -20.33
CA VAL A 31 0.42 3.27 -19.14
C VAL A 31 -1.00 3.75 -19.39
N GLU A 32 -1.97 2.90 -19.13
CA GLU A 32 -3.39 3.26 -19.11
C GLU A 32 -3.93 3.07 -17.69
N VAL A 33 -4.67 4.04 -17.19
CA VAL A 33 -5.18 4.04 -15.81
C VAL A 33 -6.70 4.13 -15.84
N ILE A 34 -7.37 3.20 -15.19
CA ILE A 34 -8.81 3.31 -14.90
C ILE A 34 -8.98 3.90 -13.51
N CYS A 35 -9.68 5.01 -13.40
CA CYS A 35 -10.04 5.63 -12.12
C CYS A 35 -11.31 6.49 -12.27
N PRO A 36 -12.11 6.64 -11.20
CA PRO A 36 -13.34 7.44 -11.26
C PRO A 36 -13.08 8.94 -11.35
N GLU A 37 -11.92 9.42 -10.91
CA GLU A 37 -11.57 10.83 -10.94
C GLU A 37 -11.19 11.29 -12.34
N GLU A 38 -11.58 12.51 -12.72
CA GLU A 38 -11.07 13.15 -13.92
C GLU A 38 -9.59 13.46 -13.78
N LYS A 39 -8.77 12.89 -14.65
CA LYS A 39 -7.33 13.12 -14.73
C LYS A 39 -6.91 13.29 -16.18
N LYS A 40 -5.91 14.14 -16.38
CA LYS A 40 -5.31 14.41 -17.68
C LYS A 40 -3.80 14.31 -17.60
N SER A 41 -3.16 14.04 -18.71
CA SER A 41 -1.70 14.01 -18.81
C SER A 41 -1.26 14.54 -20.15
N ASP A 42 -0.21 15.36 -20.15
CA ASP A 42 0.46 15.82 -21.36
C ASP A 42 1.47 14.77 -21.88
N ASN A 43 1.73 13.73 -21.09
CA ASN A 43 2.61 12.64 -21.50
C ASN A 43 1.84 11.68 -22.41
N ARG A 44 2.27 11.61 -23.69
CA ARG A 44 1.63 10.75 -24.72
C ARG A 44 1.62 9.27 -24.39
N ARG A 45 2.42 8.82 -23.41
CA ARG A 45 2.47 7.43 -22.94
C ARG A 45 1.60 7.18 -21.72
N LEU A 46 0.83 8.17 -21.22
CA LEU A 46 -0.08 8.03 -20.10
C LEU A 46 -1.47 8.49 -20.50
N SER A 47 -2.46 7.61 -20.38
CA SER A 47 -3.87 7.94 -20.59
C SER A 47 -4.74 7.48 -19.42
N PHE A 48 -5.87 8.17 -19.23
CA PHE A 48 -6.82 7.88 -18.17
C PHE A 48 -8.19 7.54 -18.77
N HIS A 49 -8.82 6.52 -18.21
CA HIS A 49 -10.21 6.18 -18.42
C HIS A 49 -10.99 6.59 -17.18
N GLN A 50 -11.74 7.68 -17.26
CA GLN A 50 -12.59 8.16 -16.17
C GLN A 50 -13.82 7.26 -16.04
N SER A 51 -13.68 6.19 -15.26
CA SER A 51 -14.73 5.19 -15.05
C SER A 51 -14.44 4.34 -13.82
N LEU A 52 -15.46 3.66 -13.33
CA LEU A 52 -15.25 2.46 -12.53
C LEU A 52 -14.76 1.33 -13.44
N ALA A 53 -13.97 0.42 -12.91
CA ALA A 53 -13.46 -0.74 -13.64
C ALA A 53 -14.55 -1.82 -13.74
N THR A 54 -15.58 -1.57 -14.55
CA THR A 54 -16.65 -2.52 -14.82
C THR A 54 -16.18 -3.64 -15.74
N GLU A 55 -16.81 -4.80 -15.67
CA GLU A 55 -16.51 -5.92 -16.56
C GLU A 55 -16.67 -5.52 -18.03
N GLU A 56 -17.69 -4.73 -18.36
CA GLU A 56 -17.94 -4.23 -19.71
C GLU A 56 -16.78 -3.39 -20.26
N LEU A 57 -16.31 -2.40 -19.47
CA LEU A 57 -15.16 -1.59 -19.83
C LEU A 57 -13.89 -2.44 -20.03
N LEU A 58 -13.65 -3.38 -19.12
CA LEU A 58 -12.48 -4.25 -19.22
C LEU A 58 -12.53 -5.12 -20.48
N ARG A 59 -13.69 -5.71 -20.80
CA ARG A 59 -13.88 -6.48 -22.05
C ARG A 59 -13.67 -5.62 -23.29
N ASP A 60 -14.19 -4.39 -23.29
CA ASP A 60 -13.97 -3.46 -24.40
C ASP A 60 -12.48 -3.12 -24.57
N LEU A 61 -11.75 -2.81 -23.50
CA LEU A 61 -10.33 -2.52 -23.56
C LEU A 61 -9.50 -3.73 -24.04
N PHE A 62 -9.78 -4.90 -23.52
CA PHE A 62 -9.07 -6.14 -23.88
C PHE A 62 -9.37 -6.59 -25.31
N SER A 63 -10.55 -6.30 -25.85
CA SER A 63 -10.88 -6.60 -27.26
C SER A 63 -10.07 -5.74 -28.25
N LYS A 64 -9.64 -4.56 -27.83
CA LYS A 64 -8.94 -3.58 -28.68
C LYS A 64 -7.42 -3.67 -28.57
N LYS A 65 -6.91 -4.15 -27.43
CA LYS A 65 -5.47 -4.07 -27.10
C LYS A 65 -5.06 -5.24 -26.20
N HIS A 66 -3.86 -5.76 -26.45
CA HIS A 66 -3.18 -6.62 -25.49
C HIS A 66 -2.42 -5.80 -24.45
N TYR A 67 -2.55 -6.16 -23.17
CA TYR A 67 -1.79 -5.57 -22.07
C TYR A 67 -0.76 -6.58 -21.59
N HIS A 68 0.53 -6.22 -21.69
CA HIS A 68 1.61 -7.08 -21.21
C HIS A 68 1.61 -7.21 -19.68
N ALA A 69 1.02 -6.25 -18.98
CA ALA A 69 0.77 -6.38 -17.54
C ALA A 69 -0.51 -5.65 -17.13
N VAL A 70 -1.14 -6.17 -16.09
CA VAL A 70 -2.25 -5.54 -15.37
C VAL A 70 -1.86 -5.43 -13.89
N VAL A 71 -2.00 -4.24 -13.30
CA VAL A 71 -1.88 -4.04 -11.85
C VAL A 71 -3.26 -3.71 -11.30
N ASN A 72 -3.79 -4.59 -10.48
CA ASN A 72 -5.14 -4.46 -9.93
C ASN A 72 -5.09 -3.93 -8.50
N PHE A 73 -5.44 -2.65 -8.33
CA PHE A 73 -5.47 -1.97 -7.03
C PHE A 73 -6.82 -2.08 -6.30
N ILE A 74 -7.83 -2.75 -6.89
CA ILE A 74 -9.16 -2.84 -6.28
C ILE A 74 -9.08 -3.61 -4.97
N HIS A 75 -9.77 -3.09 -3.96
CA HIS A 75 -10.13 -3.83 -2.77
C HIS A 75 -11.47 -4.55 -3.00
N TYR A 76 -11.45 -5.86 -2.91
CA TYR A 76 -12.64 -6.69 -2.97
C TYR A 76 -13.03 -7.08 -1.53
N SER A 77 -14.11 -6.52 -1.00
CA SER A 77 -14.61 -6.85 0.34
C SER A 77 -15.10 -8.30 0.45
N GLU A 78 -15.51 -8.88 -0.67
CA GLU A 78 -15.89 -10.29 -0.79
C GLU A 78 -15.05 -10.97 -1.87
N VAL A 79 -14.48 -12.12 -1.54
CA VAL A 79 -13.60 -12.86 -2.47
C VAL A 79 -14.34 -13.29 -3.74
N GLU A 80 -15.63 -13.54 -3.66
CA GLU A 80 -16.46 -13.94 -4.81
C GLU A 80 -16.51 -12.86 -5.89
N ASN A 81 -16.39 -11.59 -5.52
CA ASN A 81 -16.31 -10.51 -6.51
C ASN A 81 -14.95 -10.52 -7.25
N TYR A 82 -13.89 -10.93 -6.57
CA TYR A 82 -12.59 -11.12 -7.23
C TYR A 82 -12.61 -12.37 -8.13
N LYS A 83 -13.17 -13.47 -7.67
CA LYS A 83 -13.29 -14.72 -8.47
C LYS A 83 -14.01 -14.48 -9.80
N LYS A 84 -15.04 -13.62 -9.83
CA LYS A 84 -15.76 -13.29 -11.07
C LYS A 84 -14.90 -12.55 -12.09
N ILE A 85 -14.04 -11.63 -11.65
CA ILE A 85 -13.26 -10.78 -12.56
C ILE A 85 -11.89 -11.36 -12.91
N HIS A 86 -11.31 -12.19 -12.03
CA HIS A 86 -9.97 -12.74 -12.21
C HIS A 86 -9.76 -13.45 -13.56
N PRO A 87 -10.66 -14.33 -14.02
CA PRO A 87 -10.49 -15.02 -15.31
C PRO A 87 -10.36 -14.03 -16.48
N LEU A 88 -11.12 -12.94 -16.46
CA LEU A 88 -11.04 -11.93 -17.49
C LEU A 88 -9.66 -11.22 -17.47
N LEU A 89 -9.13 -10.92 -16.29
CA LEU A 89 -7.83 -10.25 -16.15
C LEU A 89 -6.70 -11.17 -16.62
N ILE A 90 -6.66 -12.39 -16.10
CA ILE A 90 -5.52 -13.30 -16.31
C ILE A 90 -5.42 -13.82 -17.76
N GLN A 91 -6.55 -13.95 -18.45
CA GLN A 91 -6.59 -14.38 -19.87
C GLN A 91 -6.12 -13.28 -20.83
N ASN A 92 -6.07 -12.03 -20.40
CA ASN A 92 -5.78 -10.87 -21.25
C ASN A 92 -4.51 -10.13 -20.87
N THR A 93 -3.62 -10.79 -20.10
CA THR A 93 -2.33 -10.21 -19.71
C THR A 93 -1.25 -11.28 -19.57
N ASP A 94 0.00 -10.89 -19.79
CA ASP A 94 1.15 -11.76 -19.57
C ASP A 94 1.60 -11.77 -18.10
N HIS A 95 1.21 -10.74 -17.31
CA HIS A 95 1.54 -10.63 -15.89
C HIS A 95 0.47 -9.84 -15.13
N LEU A 96 -0.19 -10.48 -14.17
CA LEU A 96 -1.18 -9.85 -13.29
C LEU A 96 -0.57 -9.57 -11.91
N ILE A 97 -0.48 -8.30 -11.48
CA ILE A 97 -0.21 -7.97 -10.08
C ILE A 97 -1.52 -7.76 -9.34
N PHE A 98 -1.71 -8.51 -8.26
CA PHE A 98 -2.79 -8.32 -7.29
C PHE A 98 -2.28 -7.55 -6.08
N LEU A 99 -2.92 -6.38 -5.78
CA LEU A 99 -2.59 -5.59 -4.61
C LEU A 99 -3.27 -6.18 -3.38
N SER A 100 -2.49 -6.85 -2.55
CA SER A 100 -2.83 -7.22 -1.18
C SER A 100 -2.40 -6.11 -0.21
N SER A 101 -2.01 -6.45 1.00
CA SER A 101 -1.52 -5.51 2.01
C SER A 101 -0.67 -6.24 3.05
N TYR A 102 0.35 -5.58 3.60
CA TYR A 102 1.08 -6.07 4.77
C TYR A 102 0.16 -6.25 6.01
N ARG A 103 -0.98 -5.58 6.04
CA ARG A 103 -1.98 -5.72 7.12
C ARG A 103 -2.54 -7.14 7.27
N VAL A 104 -2.32 -8.02 6.29
CA VAL A 104 -2.69 -9.44 6.44
C VAL A 104 -1.85 -10.15 7.49
N TYR A 105 -0.62 -9.68 7.79
CA TYR A 105 0.26 -10.33 8.75
C TYR A 105 -0.20 -10.17 10.20
N ALA A 106 -0.12 -11.27 10.94
CA ALA A 106 -0.14 -11.27 12.40
C ALA A 106 1.19 -10.74 12.99
N ASP A 107 1.36 -10.77 14.30
CA ASP A 107 2.55 -10.30 15.02
C ASP A 107 3.30 -11.46 15.71
N GLU A 108 3.30 -12.63 15.08
CA GLU A 108 3.84 -13.86 15.67
C GLU A 108 5.24 -14.24 15.19
N GLN A 109 5.75 -13.51 14.20
CA GLN A 109 7.07 -13.79 13.63
C GLN A 109 7.83 -12.49 13.36
N HIS A 110 9.08 -12.41 13.79
CA HIS A 110 10.03 -11.33 13.51
C HIS A 110 11.39 -11.90 13.09
N PRO A 111 12.01 -11.39 11.99
CA PRO A 111 11.41 -10.45 11.06
C PRO A 111 10.21 -11.08 10.32
N VAL A 112 9.26 -10.23 9.93
CA VAL A 112 8.08 -10.64 9.16
C VAL A 112 8.50 -10.95 7.73
N THR A 113 8.31 -12.21 7.30
CA THR A 113 8.53 -12.66 5.92
C THR A 113 7.20 -12.90 5.19
N GLU A 114 7.24 -13.20 3.90
CA GLU A 114 6.02 -13.50 3.14
C GLU A 114 5.29 -14.79 3.58
N THR A 115 5.97 -15.65 4.33
CA THR A 115 5.44 -16.89 4.91
C THR A 115 4.99 -16.74 6.36
N ALA A 116 5.16 -15.55 6.95
CA ALA A 116 4.70 -15.29 8.32
C ALA A 116 3.18 -15.51 8.45
N PRO A 117 2.69 -15.96 9.62
CA PRO A 117 1.26 -16.14 9.90
C PRO A 117 0.46 -14.89 9.60
N ARG A 118 -0.73 -15.07 9.03
CA ARG A 118 -1.66 -13.98 8.74
C ARG A 118 -2.75 -13.92 9.81
N LEU A 119 -3.39 -12.77 9.95
CA LEU A 119 -4.53 -12.61 10.86
C LEU A 119 -5.63 -13.64 10.61
N LEU A 120 -5.90 -13.97 9.33
CA LEU A 120 -6.86 -15.01 8.95
C LEU A 120 -6.47 -16.40 9.47
N ASP A 121 -5.20 -16.66 9.67
CA ASP A 121 -4.68 -17.98 10.05
C ASP A 121 -4.63 -18.17 11.58
N VAL A 122 -4.67 -17.07 12.38
CA VAL A 122 -4.40 -17.11 13.84
C VAL A 122 -5.53 -16.52 14.70
N ILE A 123 -6.36 -15.63 14.15
CA ILE A 123 -7.47 -15.03 14.91
C ILE A 123 -8.68 -15.94 14.86
N GLU A 124 -9.19 -16.30 16.03
CA GLU A 124 -10.37 -17.16 16.20
C GLU A 124 -11.64 -16.36 16.48
N ASP A 125 -11.56 -15.03 16.67
CA ASP A 125 -12.71 -14.15 16.93
C ASP A 125 -13.66 -14.10 15.72
N PRO A 126 -14.89 -14.65 15.82
CA PRO A 126 -15.81 -14.69 14.69
C PRO A 126 -16.26 -13.31 14.22
N ASP A 127 -16.42 -12.34 15.14
CA ASP A 127 -16.83 -10.98 14.81
C ASP A 127 -15.74 -10.28 13.99
N PHE A 128 -14.48 -10.44 14.37
CA PHE A 128 -13.35 -9.95 13.58
C PHE A 128 -13.32 -10.60 12.19
N LEU A 129 -13.40 -11.92 12.11
CA LEU A 129 -13.30 -12.66 10.85
C LEU A 129 -14.44 -12.34 9.88
N GLU A 130 -15.64 -12.04 10.41
CA GLU A 130 -16.80 -11.67 9.60
C GLU A 130 -16.75 -10.19 9.17
N ASN A 131 -16.35 -9.29 10.03
CA ASN A 131 -16.55 -7.84 9.89
C ASN A 131 -15.28 -7.05 9.58
N GLU A 132 -14.07 -7.60 9.77
CA GLU A 132 -12.83 -6.99 9.26
C GLU A 132 -12.72 -7.23 7.75
N LYS A 133 -13.33 -6.31 6.97
CA LYS A 133 -13.48 -6.44 5.51
C LYS A 133 -12.22 -6.07 4.71
N TYR A 134 -11.12 -5.70 5.36
CA TYR A 134 -9.90 -5.32 4.63
C TYR A 134 -8.82 -6.41 4.65
N ALA A 135 -8.23 -6.69 5.81
CA ALA A 135 -7.13 -7.66 5.89
C ALA A 135 -7.62 -9.10 5.62
N VAL A 136 -8.77 -9.47 6.20
CA VAL A 136 -9.36 -10.80 6.02
C VAL A 136 -9.74 -11.04 4.56
N SER A 137 -10.38 -10.08 3.89
CA SER A 137 -10.75 -10.25 2.48
C SER A 137 -9.53 -10.30 1.56
N LYS A 138 -8.49 -9.50 1.83
CA LYS A 138 -7.23 -9.60 1.08
C LYS A 138 -6.59 -10.97 1.24
N ALA A 139 -6.53 -11.52 2.46
CA ALA A 139 -6.01 -12.86 2.71
C ALA A 139 -6.82 -13.95 1.99
N LYS A 140 -8.15 -13.87 1.98
CA LYS A 140 -9.01 -14.79 1.22
C LYS A 140 -8.78 -14.71 -0.30
N CYS A 141 -8.55 -13.53 -0.85
CA CYS A 141 -8.18 -13.39 -2.27
C CYS A 141 -6.80 -13.98 -2.57
N GLU A 142 -5.84 -13.87 -1.66
CA GLU A 142 -4.53 -14.53 -1.80
C GLU A 142 -4.65 -16.05 -1.78
N ASP A 143 -5.51 -16.61 -0.91
CA ASP A 143 -5.75 -18.05 -0.85
C ASP A 143 -6.35 -18.58 -2.16
N TYR A 144 -7.32 -17.85 -2.73
CA TYR A 144 -7.86 -18.15 -4.04
C TYR A 144 -6.77 -18.19 -5.11
N LEU A 145 -5.89 -17.18 -5.17
CA LEU A 145 -4.80 -17.16 -6.13
C LEU A 145 -3.84 -18.34 -5.96
N ARG A 146 -3.49 -18.69 -4.72
CA ARG A 146 -2.55 -19.78 -4.44
C ARG A 146 -3.14 -21.17 -4.69
N SER A 147 -4.42 -21.38 -4.35
CA SER A 147 -5.06 -22.69 -4.42
C SER A 147 -5.72 -22.97 -5.77
N GLU A 148 -6.53 -22.02 -6.27
CA GLU A 148 -7.35 -22.24 -7.46
C GLU A 148 -6.69 -21.71 -8.74
N CYS A 149 -5.70 -20.80 -8.62
CA CYS A 149 -5.02 -20.17 -9.75
C CYS A 149 -3.52 -20.50 -9.82
N ALA A 150 -3.10 -21.62 -9.23
CA ALA A 150 -1.71 -22.06 -9.28
C ALA A 150 -1.22 -22.23 -10.73
N GLY A 151 0.02 -21.81 -11.00
CA GLY A 151 0.61 -21.86 -12.35
C GLY A 151 0.20 -20.74 -13.30
N GLN A 152 -0.73 -19.87 -12.93
CA GLN A 152 -1.07 -18.68 -13.71
C GLN A 152 -0.06 -17.53 -13.45
N PRO A 153 0.10 -16.57 -14.38
CA PRO A 153 1.12 -15.52 -14.30
C PRO A 153 0.68 -14.36 -13.39
N TRP A 154 0.39 -14.65 -12.13
CA TRP A 154 0.07 -13.63 -11.12
C TRP A 154 1.23 -13.39 -10.16
N THR A 155 1.24 -12.22 -9.55
CA THR A 155 2.09 -11.83 -8.41
C THR A 155 1.24 -11.12 -7.36
N ILE A 156 1.38 -11.52 -6.10
CA ILE A 156 0.76 -10.83 -4.96
C ILE A 156 1.77 -9.83 -4.40
N VAL A 157 1.34 -8.59 -4.22
CA VAL A 157 2.14 -7.56 -3.54
C VAL A 157 1.45 -7.10 -2.26
N ARG A 158 2.21 -7.03 -1.16
CA ARG A 158 1.77 -6.59 0.17
C ARG A 158 2.49 -5.29 0.55
N PRO A 159 2.04 -4.12 0.05
CA PRO A 159 2.67 -2.87 0.44
C PRO A 159 2.48 -2.60 1.93
N VAL A 160 3.52 -2.04 2.56
CA VAL A 160 3.44 -1.41 3.87
C VAL A 160 2.62 -0.12 3.79
N ILE A 161 2.50 0.65 4.88
CA ILE A 161 1.85 1.97 4.85
C ILE A 161 2.61 2.86 3.86
N SER A 162 2.07 3.01 2.65
CA SER A 162 2.68 3.83 1.63
C SER A 162 2.14 5.26 1.75
N PHE A 163 2.97 6.18 2.26
CA PHE A 163 2.57 7.57 2.47
C PHE A 163 2.84 8.46 1.24
N SER A 164 2.06 9.51 1.11
CA SER A 164 2.18 10.57 0.10
C SER A 164 1.49 11.85 0.59
N ASP A 165 1.46 12.90 -0.24
CA ASP A 165 0.67 14.13 -0.02
C ASP A 165 -0.79 13.88 0.39
N LYS A 166 -1.37 12.77 -0.06
CA LYS A 166 -2.75 12.35 0.26
C LYS A 166 -2.87 11.54 1.55
N ARG A 167 -1.77 11.05 2.07
CA ARG A 167 -1.74 10.17 3.23
C ARG A 167 -0.42 10.29 3.97
N MET A 168 -0.35 11.23 4.91
CA MET A 168 0.80 11.45 5.79
C MET A 168 0.43 11.08 7.24
N ASP A 169 -0.05 9.82 7.41
CA ASP A 169 -0.58 9.35 8.67
C ASP A 169 0.52 9.24 9.76
N LEU A 170 0.14 9.50 11.00
CA LEU A 170 0.94 9.21 12.19
C LEU A 170 0.13 8.30 13.10
N LEU A 171 0.52 7.04 13.20
CA LEU A 171 -0.23 5.98 13.87
C LEU A 171 -1.67 5.90 13.33
N MET A 172 -2.67 6.29 14.12
CA MET A 172 -4.07 6.31 13.70
C MET A 172 -4.57 7.71 13.32
N TYR A 173 -3.76 8.75 13.47
CA TYR A 173 -4.12 10.09 13.01
C TYR A 173 -3.91 10.20 11.50
N SER A 174 -4.93 10.68 10.80
CA SER A 174 -4.80 10.98 9.37
C SER A 174 -3.81 12.11 9.12
N GLY A 175 -3.18 12.14 7.94
CA GLY A 175 -2.26 13.21 7.56
C GLY A 175 -2.86 14.61 7.67
N HIS A 176 -4.13 14.76 7.32
CA HIS A 176 -4.85 16.04 7.52
C HIS A 176 -4.87 16.47 9.01
N ARG A 177 -5.10 15.52 9.93
CA ARG A 177 -5.09 15.83 11.37
C ARG A 177 -3.69 16.16 11.87
N VAL A 178 -2.67 15.44 11.36
CA VAL A 178 -1.25 15.70 11.67
C VAL A 178 -0.85 17.12 11.25
N LEU A 179 -1.10 17.48 10.00
CA LEU A 179 -0.76 18.80 9.47
C LEU A 179 -1.50 19.92 10.19
N ARG A 180 -2.79 19.74 10.43
CA ARG A 180 -3.61 20.71 11.17
C ARG A 180 -3.10 20.91 12.60
N ALA A 181 -2.74 19.84 13.31
CA ALA A 181 -2.20 19.94 14.67
C ALA A 181 -0.91 20.75 14.70
N ALA A 182 0.00 20.51 13.74
CA ALA A 182 1.23 21.26 13.62
C ALA A 182 0.97 22.77 13.36
N GLU A 183 0.05 23.10 12.45
CA GLU A 183 -0.33 24.48 12.12
C GLU A 183 -0.97 25.23 13.30
N GLN A 184 -1.73 24.52 14.13
CA GLN A 184 -2.44 25.09 15.27
C GLN A 184 -1.66 25.04 16.60
N GLY A 185 -0.47 24.43 16.59
CA GLY A 185 0.31 24.17 17.81
C GLY A 185 -0.36 23.21 18.79
N GLU A 186 -1.27 22.38 18.29
CA GLU A 186 -1.96 21.36 19.08
C GLU A 186 -1.06 20.14 19.31
N LYS A 187 -1.18 19.52 20.49
CA LYS A 187 -0.49 18.26 20.80
C LYS A 187 -1.30 17.06 20.29
N LEU A 188 -0.63 16.12 19.65
CA LEU A 188 -1.18 14.79 19.40
C LEU A 188 -0.75 13.85 20.51
N TYR A 189 -1.68 13.02 20.98
CA TYR A 189 -1.43 12.00 21.99
C TYR A 189 -1.07 10.70 21.29
N LEU A 190 0.05 10.07 21.68
CA LEU A 190 0.49 8.78 21.14
C LEU A 190 0.78 7.81 22.28
N PRO A 191 0.44 6.51 22.14
CA PRO A 191 0.68 5.53 23.18
C PRO A 191 2.18 5.19 23.26
N ARG A 192 2.74 5.30 24.47
CA ARG A 192 4.16 5.03 24.75
C ARG A 192 4.56 3.60 24.37
N LEU A 193 3.63 2.67 24.48
CA LEU A 193 3.81 1.26 24.12
C LEU A 193 4.44 1.06 22.73
N VAL A 194 3.98 1.81 21.72
CA VAL A 194 4.44 1.63 20.34
C VAL A 194 5.62 2.52 19.95
N ARG A 195 6.11 3.38 20.83
CA ARG A 195 7.13 4.38 20.51
C ARG A 195 8.35 3.77 19.80
N ASN A 196 8.80 2.61 20.29
CA ASN A 196 9.98 1.93 19.78
C ASN A 196 9.65 0.82 18.75
N TYR A 197 8.38 0.66 18.37
CA TYR A 197 7.98 -0.33 17.37
C TYR A 197 8.20 0.23 15.98
N THR A 198 8.72 -0.60 15.08
CA THR A 198 8.84 -0.27 13.66
C THR A 198 7.47 -0.01 13.05
N ALA A 199 7.31 1.14 12.40
CA ALA A 199 6.00 1.64 11.95
C ALA A 199 5.43 0.92 10.74
N GLY A 200 6.22 0.12 10.03
CA GLY A 200 5.79 -0.47 8.75
C GLY A 200 5.35 0.61 7.75
N LEU A 201 6.14 1.69 7.65
CA LEU A 201 5.85 2.88 6.85
C LEU A 201 6.93 3.06 5.78
N ASP A 202 6.53 3.41 4.56
CA ASP A 202 7.44 3.71 3.46
C ASP A 202 6.89 4.81 2.56
N TRP A 203 7.77 5.53 1.88
CA TRP A 203 7.32 6.49 0.88
C TRP A 203 6.69 5.77 -0.33
N ALA A 204 5.55 6.27 -0.80
CA ALA A 204 4.83 5.69 -1.94
C ALA A 204 5.67 5.69 -3.23
N GLY A 205 6.66 6.59 -3.35
CA GLY A 205 7.64 6.57 -4.43
C GLY A 205 8.49 5.31 -4.43
N ASN A 206 8.93 4.85 -3.26
CA ASN A 206 9.66 3.59 -3.10
C ASN A 206 8.77 2.39 -3.43
N SER A 207 7.55 2.36 -2.87
CA SER A 207 6.57 1.31 -3.16
C SER A 207 6.24 1.21 -4.65
N GLY A 208 6.04 2.35 -5.31
CA GLY A 208 5.78 2.42 -6.75
C GLY A 208 6.94 1.89 -7.58
N LYS A 209 8.18 2.23 -7.19
CA LYS A 209 9.40 1.74 -7.82
C LYS A 209 9.53 0.23 -7.69
N LEU A 210 9.32 -0.33 -6.49
CA LEU A 210 9.37 -1.78 -6.26
C LEU A 210 8.31 -2.52 -7.09
N ILE A 211 7.04 -2.10 -7.05
CA ILE A 211 5.96 -2.74 -7.81
C ILE A 211 6.24 -2.71 -9.31
N ALA A 212 6.67 -1.57 -9.86
CA ALA A 212 6.97 -1.46 -11.27
C ALA A 212 8.15 -2.35 -11.71
N ASN A 213 9.16 -2.51 -10.86
CA ASN A 213 10.34 -3.34 -11.18
C ASN A 213 10.14 -4.84 -10.91
N LEU A 214 9.03 -5.27 -10.32
CA LEU A 214 8.61 -6.68 -10.27
C LEU A 214 7.91 -7.11 -11.58
N LEU A 215 7.36 -6.18 -12.36
CA LEU A 215 6.71 -6.53 -13.62
C LEU A 215 7.69 -7.16 -14.61
N PHE A 216 7.20 -8.16 -15.33
CA PHE A 216 7.95 -8.89 -16.36
C PHE A 216 9.15 -9.70 -15.84
N LYS A 217 9.22 -9.92 -14.52
CA LYS A 217 10.20 -10.80 -13.90
C LYS A 217 9.61 -12.21 -13.77
N GLU A 218 10.20 -13.20 -14.40
CA GLU A 218 9.77 -14.60 -14.28
C GLU A 218 9.81 -15.08 -12.82
N GLN A 219 10.81 -14.62 -12.06
CA GLN A 219 10.95 -14.94 -10.64
C GLN A 219 9.82 -14.36 -9.77
N ALA A 220 9.03 -13.41 -10.29
CA ALA A 220 7.89 -12.84 -9.58
C ALA A 220 6.59 -13.64 -9.79
N LEU A 221 6.51 -14.45 -10.87
CA LEU A 221 5.30 -15.18 -11.22
C LEU A 221 4.97 -16.26 -10.17
N GLY A 222 3.71 -16.31 -9.74
CA GLY A 222 3.23 -17.22 -8.71
C GLY A 222 3.78 -16.94 -7.30
N LYS A 223 4.31 -15.75 -7.05
CA LYS A 223 4.95 -15.38 -5.78
C LYS A 223 4.27 -14.22 -5.08
N THR A 224 4.53 -14.13 -3.77
CA THR A 224 4.13 -13.00 -2.92
C THR A 224 5.35 -12.19 -2.54
N PHE A 225 5.21 -10.86 -2.50
CA PHE A 225 6.26 -9.93 -2.09
C PHE A 225 5.72 -8.89 -1.12
N THR A 226 6.44 -8.66 -0.03
CA THR A 226 6.22 -7.50 0.82
C THR A 226 6.92 -6.30 0.19
N ILE A 227 6.15 -5.25 -0.11
CA ILE A 227 6.68 -4.05 -0.78
C ILE A 227 7.15 -3.06 0.26
N TYR A 228 8.46 -3.08 0.50
CA TYR A 228 9.14 -2.30 1.52
C TYR A 228 10.59 -2.05 1.13
N SER A 229 11.05 -0.80 1.24
CA SER A 229 12.42 -0.41 0.85
C SER A 229 13.47 -0.76 1.90
N GLY A 230 13.06 -1.10 3.12
CA GLY A 230 13.94 -1.36 4.24
C GLY A 230 14.43 -0.09 4.97
N HIS A 231 13.87 1.09 4.67
CA HIS A 231 14.14 2.35 5.39
C HIS A 231 13.16 2.54 6.55
N GLY A 232 13.07 1.53 7.44
CA GLY A 232 12.16 1.56 8.58
C GLY A 232 12.54 2.58 9.64
N LEU A 233 11.52 3.24 10.18
CA LEU A 233 11.59 4.05 11.38
C LEU A 233 10.61 3.50 12.42
N SER A 234 10.93 3.69 13.70
CA SER A 234 9.96 3.50 14.77
C SER A 234 8.90 4.62 14.74
N TRP A 235 7.75 4.38 15.37
CA TRP A 235 6.74 5.44 15.51
C TRP A 235 7.28 6.68 16.23
N GLY A 236 8.25 6.50 17.14
CA GLY A 236 8.96 7.61 17.79
C GLY A 236 9.74 8.43 16.78
N GLU A 237 10.56 7.81 15.95
CA GLU A 237 11.37 8.49 14.93
C GLU A 237 10.50 9.14 13.84
N VAL A 238 9.34 8.55 13.48
CA VAL A 238 8.37 9.19 12.57
C VAL A 238 7.80 10.45 13.21
N ALA A 239 7.44 10.40 14.50
CA ALA A 239 6.95 11.58 15.23
C ALA A 239 8.03 12.67 15.33
N ASP A 240 9.28 12.30 15.64
CA ASP A 240 10.42 13.22 15.70
C ASP A 240 10.69 13.85 14.32
N THR A 241 10.50 13.11 13.24
CA THR A 241 10.59 13.62 11.87
C THR A 241 9.54 14.70 11.60
N TYR A 242 8.27 14.47 11.96
CA TYR A 242 7.23 15.50 11.86
C TYR A 242 7.49 16.70 12.78
N GLN A 243 7.99 16.47 13.99
CA GLN A 243 8.40 17.56 14.87
C GLN A 243 9.50 18.43 14.22
N LYS A 244 10.52 17.81 13.67
CA LYS A 244 11.65 18.47 12.99
C LYS A 244 11.18 19.28 11.77
N LEU A 245 10.30 18.71 10.92
CA LEU A 245 9.96 19.29 9.63
C LEU A 245 8.81 20.32 9.70
N ILE A 246 7.85 20.15 10.61
CA ILE A 246 6.64 20.99 10.68
C ILE A 246 6.28 21.43 12.11
N GLY A 247 7.14 21.22 13.09
CA GLY A 247 6.89 21.64 14.46
C GLY A 247 5.78 20.90 15.19
N LEU A 248 5.42 19.68 14.74
CA LEU A 248 4.39 18.87 15.38
C LEU A 248 4.75 18.61 16.85
N GLN A 249 3.80 18.82 17.75
CA GLN A 249 3.96 18.49 19.15
C GLN A 249 3.31 17.14 19.46
N VAL A 250 4.04 16.24 20.11
CA VAL A 250 3.55 14.90 20.50
C VAL A 250 3.65 14.74 22.02
N HIS A 251 2.60 14.21 22.63
CA HIS A 251 2.58 13.76 24.01
C HIS A 251 2.50 12.24 24.07
N TRP A 252 3.55 11.59 24.59
CA TRP A 252 3.60 10.16 24.78
C TRP A 252 2.96 9.79 26.11
N CYS A 253 1.83 9.08 26.06
CA CYS A 253 0.98 8.76 27.21
C CYS A 253 0.74 7.26 27.35
N GLU A 254 0.03 6.87 28.40
CA GLU A 254 -0.46 5.49 28.55
C GLU A 254 -1.58 5.20 27.52
N GLU A 255 -1.75 3.94 27.16
CA GLU A 255 -2.69 3.54 26.11
C GLU A 255 -4.14 3.98 26.41
N GLN A 256 -4.57 3.92 27.67
CA GLN A 256 -5.92 4.37 28.07
C GLN A 256 -6.11 5.86 27.78
N GLU A 257 -5.17 6.70 28.13
CA GLU A 257 -5.22 8.15 27.85
C GLU A 257 -5.23 8.42 26.34
N TYR A 258 -4.45 7.69 25.56
CA TYR A 258 -4.48 7.76 24.10
C TYR A 258 -5.88 7.46 23.55
N LEU A 259 -6.50 6.39 24.00
CA LEU A 259 -7.85 5.98 23.57
C LEU A 259 -8.91 7.02 23.98
N GLU A 260 -8.75 7.69 25.11
CA GLU A 260 -9.63 8.78 25.54
C GLU A 260 -9.54 10.00 24.61
N HIS A 261 -8.34 10.32 24.11
CA HIS A 261 -8.11 11.42 23.18
C HIS A 261 -8.40 11.06 21.71
N HIS A 262 -8.61 9.79 21.39
CA HIS A 262 -8.83 9.33 20.01
C HIS A 262 -10.26 8.77 19.82
N THR A 263 -11.27 9.65 19.75
CA THR A 263 -12.70 9.29 19.71
C THR A 263 -13.05 8.29 18.57
N ALA A 264 -12.42 8.47 17.39
CA ALA A 264 -12.67 7.58 16.25
C ALA A 264 -12.33 6.11 16.49
N LEU A 265 -11.40 5.79 17.43
CA LEU A 265 -11.09 4.41 17.81
C LEU A 265 -12.20 3.80 18.65
N ARG A 266 -12.84 4.62 19.50
CA ARG A 266 -13.92 4.15 20.38
C ARG A 266 -15.25 3.97 19.65
N GLU A 267 -15.50 4.79 18.64
CA GLU A 267 -16.78 4.85 17.93
C GLU A 267 -16.88 3.86 16.77
N LYS A 268 -15.73 3.38 16.23
CA LYS A 268 -15.71 2.53 15.03
C LYS A 268 -14.93 1.24 15.30
N PRO A 269 -15.59 0.08 15.39
CA PRO A 269 -14.92 -1.20 15.60
C PRO A 269 -13.80 -1.47 14.57
N SER A 270 -13.99 -1.15 13.30
CA SER A 270 -12.98 -1.30 12.25
C SER A 270 -11.73 -0.44 12.48
N SER A 271 -11.87 0.73 13.12
CA SER A 271 -10.72 1.56 13.51
C SER A 271 -9.96 0.95 14.70
N MET A 272 -10.70 0.41 15.67
CA MET A 272 -10.10 -0.31 16.81
C MET A 272 -9.35 -1.55 16.34
N TRP A 273 -9.92 -2.35 15.44
CA TRP A 273 -9.21 -3.50 14.85
C TRP A 273 -7.97 -3.09 14.08
N ALA A 274 -8.03 -2.00 13.32
CA ALA A 274 -6.86 -1.47 12.63
C ALA A 274 -5.76 -1.01 13.61
N TYR A 275 -6.13 -0.50 14.78
CA TYR A 275 -5.18 -0.18 15.83
C TYR A 275 -4.59 -1.45 16.46
N LEU A 276 -5.44 -2.35 16.95
CA LEU A 276 -5.04 -3.55 17.71
C LEU A 276 -4.27 -4.57 16.85
N HIS A 277 -4.68 -4.76 15.58
CA HIS A 277 -4.16 -5.79 14.69
C HIS A 277 -3.29 -5.26 13.55
N ASP A 278 -2.82 -4.01 13.65
CA ASP A 278 -1.88 -3.46 12.68
C ASP A 278 -0.95 -2.43 13.33
N ARG A 279 -1.48 -1.26 13.77
CA ARG A 279 -0.65 -0.14 14.24
C ARG A 279 0.07 -0.41 15.56
N ARG A 280 -0.47 -1.30 16.38
CA ARG A 280 0.10 -1.74 17.66
C ARG A 280 1.16 -2.82 17.50
N TYR A 281 1.34 -3.35 16.30
CA TYR A 281 2.32 -4.40 16.00
C TYR A 281 3.70 -3.83 15.67
N ASN A 282 4.74 -4.57 16.07
CA ASN A 282 6.10 -4.25 15.65
C ASN A 282 6.32 -4.76 14.21
N ARG A 283 6.41 -3.85 13.26
CA ARG A 283 6.55 -4.19 11.83
C ARG A 283 8.01 -4.30 11.40
N ASP A 284 8.79 -5.13 12.10
CA ASP A 284 10.12 -5.55 11.65
C ASP A 284 9.97 -6.50 10.46
N ILE A 285 10.15 -5.96 9.25
CA ILE A 285 9.82 -6.62 7.98
C ILE A 285 11.09 -6.93 7.20
N ASP A 286 11.24 -8.19 6.77
CA ASP A 286 12.27 -8.59 5.82
C ASP A 286 11.88 -8.14 4.40
N CYS A 287 12.74 -7.34 3.78
CA CYS A 287 12.59 -6.87 2.40
C CYS A 287 13.56 -7.54 1.42
N SER A 288 14.38 -8.48 1.86
CA SER A 288 15.45 -9.09 1.06
C SER A 288 14.94 -9.67 -0.25
N LYS A 289 13.84 -10.40 -0.20
CA LYS A 289 13.22 -11.05 -1.36
C LYS A 289 12.76 -10.08 -2.44
N VAL A 290 12.10 -8.98 -2.07
CA VAL A 290 11.64 -7.98 -3.04
C VAL A 290 12.82 -7.22 -3.64
N LEU A 291 13.85 -6.93 -2.86
CA LEU A 291 15.08 -6.28 -3.35
C LEU A 291 15.80 -7.17 -4.36
N GLU A 292 16.01 -8.44 -4.02
CA GLU A 292 16.64 -9.41 -4.91
C GLU A 292 15.92 -9.51 -6.26
N VAL A 293 14.62 -9.76 -6.25
CA VAL A 293 13.86 -9.99 -7.50
C VAL A 293 13.67 -8.70 -8.30
N SER A 294 13.45 -7.56 -7.66
CA SER A 294 13.37 -6.27 -8.36
C SER A 294 14.71 -5.84 -8.96
N GLY A 295 15.81 -6.30 -8.40
CA GLY A 295 17.17 -5.88 -8.76
C GLY A 295 17.51 -4.48 -8.24
N LEU A 296 16.82 -4.04 -7.20
CA LEU A 296 17.02 -2.76 -6.53
C LEU A 296 17.69 -2.98 -5.17
N SER A 297 18.31 -1.95 -4.64
CA SER A 297 18.98 -1.94 -3.34
C SER A 297 18.56 -0.72 -2.52
N LYS A 298 18.89 -0.68 -1.23
CA LYS A 298 18.49 0.44 -0.34
C LYS A 298 18.90 1.83 -0.87
N VAL A 299 20.02 1.94 -1.57
CA VAL A 299 20.49 3.21 -2.12
C VAL A 299 19.63 3.75 -3.27
N ASP A 300 18.77 2.91 -3.83
CA ASP A 300 17.84 3.30 -4.90
C ASP A 300 16.58 3.99 -4.38
N PHE A 301 16.40 4.05 -3.05
CA PHE A 301 15.18 4.53 -2.40
C PHE A 301 15.44 5.78 -1.56
N ALA A 302 14.43 6.62 -1.48
CA ALA A 302 14.42 7.71 -0.52
C ALA A 302 14.18 7.17 0.91
N THR A 303 14.83 7.78 1.89
CA THR A 303 14.51 7.56 3.31
C THR A 303 13.10 8.06 3.63
N VAL A 304 12.55 7.67 4.77
CA VAL A 304 11.23 8.15 5.21
C VAL A 304 11.23 9.68 5.38
N GLU A 305 12.30 10.25 5.96
CA GLU A 305 12.43 11.71 6.12
C GLU A 305 12.45 12.42 4.76
N GLU A 306 13.25 11.96 3.81
CA GLU A 306 13.28 12.52 2.45
C GLU A 306 11.93 12.43 1.75
N GLY A 307 11.24 11.30 1.91
CA GLY A 307 9.88 11.11 1.38
C GLY A 307 8.88 12.09 1.99
N ILE A 308 8.85 12.25 3.32
CA ILE A 308 7.99 13.22 4.00
C ILE A 308 8.29 14.65 3.51
N ASN A 309 9.56 15.02 3.44
CA ASN A 309 9.98 16.33 2.96
C ASN A 309 9.49 16.60 1.52
N GLN A 310 9.64 15.64 0.61
CA GLN A 310 9.14 15.75 -0.76
C GLN A 310 7.62 15.96 -0.81
N GLU A 311 6.85 15.24 0.01
CA GLU A 311 5.40 15.36 0.02
C GLU A 311 4.93 16.68 0.65
N LEU A 312 5.57 17.16 1.72
CA LEU A 312 5.32 18.47 2.31
C LEU A 312 5.59 19.61 1.32
N THR A 313 6.70 19.52 0.57
CA THR A 313 7.03 20.49 -0.48
C THR A 313 5.94 20.56 -1.55
N LYS A 314 5.39 19.43 -2.00
CA LYS A 314 4.26 19.39 -2.95
C LYS A 314 3.00 20.05 -2.41
N LEU A 315 2.76 19.95 -1.11
CA LEU A 315 1.64 20.61 -0.43
C LEU A 315 1.85 22.10 -0.21
N GLY A 316 3.00 22.65 -0.58
CA GLY A 316 3.36 24.05 -0.33
C GLY A 316 3.51 24.38 1.17
N LYS A 317 3.81 23.38 2.00
CA LYS A 317 4.01 23.58 3.44
C LYS A 317 5.41 24.10 3.70
N ASN A 318 5.51 25.10 4.58
CA ASN A 318 6.79 25.59 5.06
C ASN A 318 7.46 24.48 5.89
N ILE A 319 8.69 24.18 5.52
CA ILE A 319 9.56 23.27 6.26
C ILE A 319 10.42 24.13 7.18
N LEU A 320 10.51 23.79 8.45
CA LEU A 320 11.24 24.51 9.48
C LEU A 320 12.75 24.44 9.28
#